data_0de988cf726a4885769fae9cf3238539
#
_entry.id   0de988cf726a4885769fae9cf3238539
#
_cell.length_a   1.000
_cell.length_b   1.000
_cell.length_c   1.000
_cell.angle_alpha   90.00
_cell.angle_beta   90.00
_cell.angle_gamma   90.00
#
_symmetry.space_group_name_H-M   'P 1'
#
loop_
_entity.id
_entity.type
_entity.pdbx_description
1 polymer ?
#
loop_
_entity_poly.entity_id
_entity_poly.type
_entity_poly.pdbx_seq_one_letter_code
_entity_poly.pdbx_strand_id
1 'polypeptide(L)'
;MLYRRYRPEDFAELYRVEEACFVPPFRFSRSYMRQIVASPDAATWMAEEDGTIAGFAVVEWAVESKQPKAYIQTIEVLPGFRRLGVAGELMRRLEDSAIKAGAGLIWLHVDAENAAAIHLYEKDGFTLQGREKDYYPRGRAALVYIKALAGIP
;
A
#
# COMPACT_ATOMS: atom_id res chain seq x y z
N MET A 1 2.50 -16.20 -10.66
CA MET A 1 1.93 -14.91 -10.23
C MET A 1 2.42 -13.81 -11.13
N LEU A 2 1.49 -13.07 -11.71
CA LEU A 2 1.82 -11.92 -12.57
C LEU A 2 1.62 -10.63 -11.79
N TYR A 3 2.61 -9.75 -11.83
CA TYR A 3 2.53 -8.42 -11.21
C TYR A 3 2.47 -7.38 -12.32
N ARG A 4 1.41 -6.59 -12.35
CA ARG A 4 1.19 -5.61 -13.41
C ARG A 4 0.51 -4.35 -12.88
N ARG A 5 0.56 -3.28 -13.68
CA ARG A 5 -0.12 -2.04 -13.32
C ARG A 5 -1.64 -2.20 -13.42
N TYR A 6 -2.33 -1.44 -12.60
CA TYR A 6 -3.79 -1.33 -12.61
C TYR A 6 -4.29 -0.76 -13.93
N ARG A 7 -5.44 -1.28 -14.37
CA ARG A 7 -6.19 -0.76 -15.52
C ARG A 7 -7.60 -0.43 -15.07
N PRO A 8 -8.28 0.56 -15.70
CA PRO A 8 -9.64 0.95 -15.26
C PRO A 8 -10.64 -0.20 -15.15
N GLU A 9 -10.53 -1.20 -16.02
CA GLU A 9 -11.40 -2.39 -15.97
C GLU A 9 -11.17 -3.28 -14.76
N ASP A 10 -10.09 -3.08 -14.02
CA ASP A 10 -9.78 -3.88 -12.83
C ASP A 10 -10.56 -3.44 -11.59
N PHE A 11 -11.23 -2.29 -11.63
CA PHE A 11 -11.78 -1.69 -10.42
C PHE A 11 -12.72 -2.61 -9.63
N ALA A 12 -13.61 -3.32 -10.31
CA ALA A 12 -14.56 -4.18 -9.62
C ALA A 12 -13.87 -5.29 -8.82
N GLU A 13 -12.85 -5.92 -9.42
CA GLU A 13 -12.11 -6.98 -8.74
C GLU A 13 -11.19 -6.42 -7.65
N LEU A 14 -10.57 -5.27 -7.89
CA LEU A 14 -9.77 -4.58 -6.89
C LEU A 14 -10.61 -4.29 -5.65
N TYR A 15 -11.79 -3.71 -5.86
CA TYR A 15 -12.64 -3.35 -4.72
C TYR A 15 -13.18 -4.58 -3.99
N ARG A 16 -13.34 -5.69 -4.69
CA ARG A 16 -13.69 -6.96 -4.04
C ARG A 16 -12.60 -7.40 -3.06
N VAL A 17 -11.32 -7.18 -3.40
CA VAL A 17 -10.21 -7.46 -2.49
C VAL A 17 -10.29 -6.56 -1.26
N GLU A 18 -10.57 -5.26 -1.46
CA GLU A 18 -10.78 -4.33 -0.36
C GLU A 18 -11.87 -4.82 0.59
N GLU A 19 -13.00 -5.23 0.05
CA GLU A 19 -14.12 -5.75 0.84
C GLU A 19 -13.77 -7.03 1.59
N ALA A 20 -12.93 -7.88 1.01
CA ALA A 20 -12.49 -9.13 1.64
C ALA A 20 -11.47 -8.90 2.75
N CYS A 21 -10.63 -7.86 2.60
CA CYS A 21 -9.54 -7.60 3.53
C CYS A 21 -9.93 -6.68 4.68
N PHE A 22 -10.91 -5.81 4.47
CA PHE A 22 -11.30 -4.81 5.48
C PHE A 22 -12.80 -4.74 5.65
N VAL A 23 -13.22 -4.59 6.92
CA VAL A 23 -14.62 -4.35 7.27
C VAL A 23 -14.79 -2.88 7.65
N PRO A 24 -16.00 -2.30 7.52
CA PRO A 24 -16.24 -0.96 8.05
C PRO A 24 -15.92 -0.92 9.55
N PRO A 25 -15.35 0.17 10.07
CA PRO A 25 -15.04 1.44 9.39
C PRO A 25 -13.67 1.51 8.74
N PHE A 26 -12.90 0.40 8.68
CA PHE A 26 -11.53 0.41 8.14
C PHE A 26 -11.48 0.35 6.62
N ARG A 27 -12.55 -0.09 5.98
CA ARG A 27 -12.62 -0.21 4.53
C ARG A 27 -12.68 1.16 3.87
N PHE A 28 -11.88 1.37 2.83
CA PHE A 28 -11.99 2.57 2.00
C PHE A 28 -13.33 2.58 1.27
N SER A 29 -13.93 3.77 1.09
CA SER A 29 -15.13 3.89 0.28
C SER A 29 -14.77 3.67 -1.20
N ARG A 30 -15.77 3.29 -2.00
CA ARG A 30 -15.60 3.17 -3.45
C ARG A 30 -15.11 4.48 -4.06
N SER A 31 -15.68 5.59 -3.64
CA SER A 31 -15.33 6.92 -4.14
C SER A 31 -13.88 7.25 -3.86
N TYR A 32 -13.41 7.01 -2.64
CA TYR A 32 -12.02 7.27 -2.28
C TYR A 32 -11.08 6.37 -3.08
N MET A 33 -11.40 5.08 -3.18
CA MET A 33 -10.58 4.14 -3.93
C MET A 33 -10.48 4.53 -5.41
N ARG A 34 -11.59 4.94 -6.02
CA ARG A 34 -11.56 5.40 -7.41
C ARG A 34 -10.65 6.61 -7.59
N GLN A 35 -10.67 7.49 -6.61
CA GLN A 35 -9.82 8.70 -6.64
C GLN A 35 -8.34 8.34 -6.59
N ILE A 36 -7.94 7.46 -5.68
CA ILE A 36 -6.51 7.16 -5.52
C ILE A 36 -5.95 6.33 -6.68
N VAL A 37 -6.71 5.38 -7.23
CA VAL A 37 -6.22 4.55 -8.35
C VAL A 37 -6.20 5.32 -9.68
N ALA A 38 -6.96 6.40 -9.78
CA ALA A 38 -7.00 7.24 -10.96
C ALA A 38 -5.98 8.38 -10.93
N SER A 39 -5.34 8.62 -9.79
CA SER A 39 -4.42 9.75 -9.65
C SER A 39 -3.18 9.57 -10.52
N PRO A 40 -2.75 10.62 -11.27
CA PRO A 40 -1.50 10.56 -12.02
C PRO A 40 -0.26 10.56 -11.12
N ASP A 41 -0.43 10.92 -9.84
CA ASP A 41 0.65 10.98 -8.86
C ASP A 41 0.63 9.78 -7.92
N ALA A 42 0.21 8.66 -8.46
CA ALA A 42 0.11 7.40 -7.73
C ALA A 42 0.44 6.23 -8.67
N ALA A 43 0.77 5.11 -8.08
CA ALA A 43 0.95 3.86 -8.81
C ALA A 43 0.18 2.77 -8.10
N THR A 44 -0.63 2.04 -8.85
CA THR A 44 -1.38 0.90 -8.34
C THR A 44 -0.89 -0.35 -9.04
N TRP A 45 -0.47 -1.34 -8.25
CA TRP A 45 0.02 -2.62 -8.74
C TRP A 45 -0.93 -3.74 -8.38
N MET A 46 -1.18 -4.62 -9.34
CA MET A 46 -2.06 -5.77 -9.19
C MET A 46 -1.23 -7.04 -9.18
N ALA A 47 -1.61 -7.98 -8.33
CA ALA A 47 -1.07 -9.35 -8.35
C ALA A 47 -2.15 -10.27 -8.89
N GLU A 48 -1.85 -11.00 -9.95
CA GLU A 48 -2.83 -11.82 -10.66
C GLU A 48 -2.31 -13.25 -10.79
N GLU A 49 -3.17 -14.22 -10.48
CA GLU A 49 -2.89 -15.63 -10.64
C GLU A 49 -4.00 -16.27 -11.46
N ASP A 50 -3.64 -16.81 -12.63
CA ASP A 50 -4.60 -17.47 -13.53
C ASP A 50 -5.87 -16.65 -13.80
N GLY A 51 -5.70 -15.36 -14.03
CA GLY A 51 -6.80 -14.43 -14.32
C GLY A 51 -7.56 -13.93 -13.10
N THR A 52 -7.18 -14.36 -11.89
CA THR A 52 -7.81 -13.94 -10.65
C THR A 52 -6.91 -12.95 -9.93
N ILE A 53 -7.48 -11.84 -9.46
CA ILE A 53 -6.72 -10.86 -8.67
C ILE A 53 -6.51 -11.42 -7.27
N ALA A 54 -5.26 -11.61 -6.90
CA ALA A 54 -4.84 -12.14 -5.60
C ALA A 54 -4.61 -11.02 -4.58
N GLY A 55 -4.29 -9.83 -5.05
CA GLY A 55 -4.00 -8.68 -4.19
C GLY A 55 -3.65 -7.45 -4.99
N PHE A 56 -3.49 -6.33 -4.29
CA PHE A 56 -3.08 -5.08 -4.92
C PHE A 56 -2.41 -4.16 -3.90
N ALA A 57 -1.75 -3.13 -4.41
CA ALA A 57 -1.10 -2.14 -3.57
C ALA A 57 -1.10 -0.78 -4.26
N VAL A 58 -1.17 0.28 -3.46
CA VAL A 58 -1.22 1.67 -3.96
C VAL A 58 -0.19 2.51 -3.22
N VAL A 59 0.61 3.25 -3.97
CA VAL A 59 1.51 4.27 -3.44
C VAL A 59 1.24 5.59 -4.15
N GLU A 60 1.33 6.69 -3.42
CA GLU A 60 1.19 8.03 -3.99
C GLU A 60 2.34 8.92 -3.56
N TRP A 61 2.55 10.02 -4.26
CA TRP A 61 3.60 11.00 -3.94
C TRP A 61 3.10 12.40 -4.23
N ALA A 62 3.70 13.37 -3.53
CA ALA A 62 3.36 14.78 -3.74
C ALA A 62 4.32 15.39 -4.76
N VAL A 63 3.78 15.88 -5.88
CA VAL A 63 4.57 16.41 -7.00
C VAL A 63 5.18 17.78 -6.70
N GLU A 64 4.62 18.49 -5.73
CA GLU A 64 4.98 19.89 -5.45
C GLU A 64 6.22 20.05 -4.60
N SER A 65 6.76 18.96 -4.08
CA SER A 65 7.93 18.99 -3.22
C SER A 65 9.20 18.78 -4.03
N LYS A 66 10.27 19.50 -3.67
CA LYS A 66 11.59 19.29 -4.26
C LYS A 66 12.14 17.90 -3.91
N GLN A 67 11.67 17.31 -2.80
CA GLN A 67 12.01 15.96 -2.38
C GLN A 67 10.71 15.26 -2.04
N PRO A 68 10.02 14.71 -3.04
CA PRO A 68 8.75 14.05 -2.79
C PRO A 68 8.90 12.89 -1.82
N LYS A 69 7.89 12.74 -0.98
CA LYS A 69 7.77 11.59 -0.09
C LYS A 69 6.66 10.72 -0.64
N ALA A 70 6.91 9.42 -0.72
CA ALA A 70 5.90 8.48 -1.15
C ALA A 70 5.13 7.96 0.06
N TYR A 71 3.84 7.80 -0.11
CA TYR A 71 2.95 7.30 0.94
C TYR A 71 2.23 6.05 0.45
N ILE A 72 2.34 4.97 1.20
CA ILE A 72 1.61 3.73 0.89
C ILE A 72 0.20 3.85 1.42
N GLN A 73 -0.76 3.86 0.49
CA GLN A 73 -2.18 3.88 0.85
C GLN A 73 -2.62 2.53 1.38
N THR A 74 -2.21 1.45 0.73
CA THR A 74 -2.59 0.10 1.15
C THR A 74 -1.77 -0.96 0.44
N ILE A 75 -1.62 -2.12 1.08
CA ILE A 75 -1.13 -3.36 0.50
C ILE A 75 -2.08 -4.45 0.99
N GLU A 76 -2.72 -5.14 0.07
CA GLU A 76 -3.77 -6.10 0.39
C GLU A 76 -3.58 -7.39 -0.39
N VAL A 77 -3.69 -8.52 0.31
CA VAL A 77 -3.61 -9.85 -0.30
C VAL A 77 -4.78 -10.67 0.23
N LEU A 78 -5.52 -11.30 -0.68
CA LEU A 78 -6.61 -12.19 -0.29
C LEU A 78 -6.09 -13.32 0.61
N PRO A 79 -6.89 -13.77 1.59
CA PRO A 79 -6.44 -14.80 2.53
C PRO A 79 -5.87 -16.05 1.87
N GLY A 80 -6.44 -16.49 0.76
CA GLY A 80 -5.99 -17.69 0.06
C GLY A 80 -4.63 -17.56 -0.61
N PHE A 81 -4.12 -16.34 -0.75
CA PHE A 81 -2.83 -16.06 -1.39
C PHE A 81 -1.77 -15.52 -0.42
N ARG A 82 -2.08 -15.51 0.87
CA ARG A 82 -1.13 -15.05 1.88
C ARG A 82 -0.04 -16.08 2.12
N ARG A 83 1.10 -15.62 2.67
CA ARG A 83 2.28 -16.45 2.96
C ARG A 83 2.96 -17.01 1.71
N LEU A 84 2.74 -16.40 0.55
CA LEU A 84 3.35 -16.78 -0.72
C LEU A 84 4.32 -15.70 -1.23
N GLY A 85 4.60 -14.69 -0.41
CA GLY A 85 5.49 -13.59 -0.79
C GLY A 85 4.84 -12.52 -1.65
N VAL A 86 3.52 -12.55 -1.82
CA VAL A 86 2.80 -11.58 -2.67
C VAL A 86 2.93 -10.17 -2.13
N ALA A 87 2.72 -9.97 -0.82
CA ALA A 87 2.82 -8.65 -0.20
C ALA A 87 4.23 -8.06 -0.35
N GLY A 88 5.26 -8.87 -0.17
CA GLY A 88 6.65 -8.44 -0.32
C GLY A 88 6.97 -8.01 -1.75
N GLU A 89 6.46 -8.73 -2.74
CA GLU A 89 6.66 -8.36 -4.14
C GLU A 89 5.89 -7.10 -4.50
N LEU A 90 4.65 -6.96 -4.02
CA LEU A 90 3.89 -5.72 -4.20
C LEU A 90 4.64 -4.54 -3.59
N MET A 91 5.17 -4.70 -2.38
CA MET A 91 5.96 -3.67 -1.71
C MET A 91 7.14 -3.24 -2.58
N ARG A 92 7.88 -4.19 -3.15
CA ARG A 92 9.01 -3.91 -4.01
C ARG A 92 8.60 -3.08 -5.23
N ARG A 93 7.44 -3.40 -5.82
CA ARG A 93 6.90 -2.64 -6.95
C ARG A 93 6.54 -1.22 -6.57
N LEU A 94 5.97 -1.03 -5.37
CA LEU A 94 5.66 0.30 -4.86
C LEU A 94 6.93 1.12 -4.66
N GLU A 95 7.96 0.52 -4.07
CA GLU A 95 9.23 1.21 -3.84
C GLU A 95 9.88 1.61 -5.17
N ASP A 96 9.88 0.72 -6.16
CA ASP A 96 10.42 1.03 -7.49
C ASP A 96 9.67 2.19 -8.14
N SER A 97 8.34 2.20 -8.03
CA SER A 97 7.51 3.28 -8.57
C SER A 97 7.80 4.61 -7.88
N ALA A 98 7.96 4.58 -6.55
CA ALA A 98 8.29 5.76 -5.76
C ALA A 98 9.66 6.32 -6.15
N ILE A 99 10.66 5.46 -6.31
CA ILE A 99 12.00 5.86 -6.74
C ILE A 99 11.95 6.52 -8.12
N LYS A 100 11.21 5.94 -9.06
CA LYS A 100 11.05 6.50 -10.40
C LYS A 100 10.37 7.86 -10.39
N ALA A 101 9.52 8.11 -9.39
CA ALA A 101 8.87 9.40 -9.22
C ALA A 101 9.77 10.43 -8.50
N GLY A 102 10.96 10.03 -8.07
CA GLY A 102 11.91 10.91 -7.40
C GLY A 102 11.80 10.94 -5.90
N ALA A 103 11.03 10.04 -5.30
CA ALA A 103 10.85 10.02 -3.84
C ALA A 103 12.13 9.55 -3.13
N GLY A 104 12.50 10.28 -2.09
CA GLY A 104 13.67 9.94 -1.26
C GLY A 104 13.31 9.09 -0.05
N LEU A 105 12.03 9.00 0.27
CA LEU A 105 11.57 8.13 1.34
C LEU A 105 10.13 7.68 1.06
N ILE A 106 9.76 6.60 1.72
CA ILE A 106 8.42 6.03 1.65
C ILE A 106 7.92 5.79 3.08
N TRP A 107 6.66 6.06 3.32
CA TRP A 107 6.11 5.95 4.66
C TRP A 107 4.66 5.46 4.63
N LEU A 108 4.16 5.04 5.79
CA LEU A 108 2.84 4.46 5.90
C LEU A 108 2.29 4.59 7.32
N HIS A 109 0.97 4.42 7.40
CA HIS A 109 0.29 4.18 8.68
C HIS A 109 -0.10 2.70 8.72
N VAL A 110 0.05 2.08 9.87
CA VAL A 110 -0.41 0.71 10.11
C VAL A 110 -1.11 0.64 11.45
N ASP A 111 -2.21 -0.12 11.51
CA ASP A 111 -2.91 -0.38 12.75
C ASP A 111 -1.93 -0.99 13.76
N ALA A 112 -1.84 -0.38 14.94
CA ALA A 112 -0.92 -0.83 16.00
C ALA A 112 -1.16 -2.29 16.40
N GLU A 113 -2.34 -2.84 16.10
CA GLU A 113 -2.67 -4.23 16.42
C GLU A 113 -2.46 -5.20 15.27
N ASN A 114 -2.05 -4.71 14.11
CA ASN A 114 -1.82 -5.56 12.94
C ASN A 114 -0.39 -6.11 12.95
N ALA A 115 -0.17 -7.15 13.75
CA ALA A 115 1.16 -7.73 13.94
C ALA A 115 1.76 -8.27 12.64
N ALA A 116 0.95 -8.86 11.76
CA ALA A 116 1.44 -9.42 10.50
C ALA A 116 1.98 -8.34 9.57
N ALA A 117 1.26 -7.23 9.44
CA ALA A 117 1.69 -6.11 8.61
C ALA A 117 2.94 -5.44 9.18
N ILE A 118 2.97 -5.25 10.49
CA ILE A 118 4.14 -4.67 11.17
C ILE A 118 5.38 -5.52 10.89
N HIS A 119 5.25 -6.84 11.02
CA HIS A 119 6.35 -7.75 10.74
C HIS A 119 6.85 -7.62 9.29
N LEU A 120 5.92 -7.54 8.34
CA LEU A 120 6.24 -7.35 6.92
C LEU A 120 7.06 -6.08 6.71
N TYR A 121 6.62 -4.97 7.28
CA TYR A 121 7.30 -3.68 7.10
C TYR A 121 8.67 -3.67 7.75
N GLU A 122 8.78 -4.18 8.97
CA GLU A 122 10.07 -4.24 9.68
C GLU A 122 11.06 -5.13 8.93
N LYS A 123 10.58 -6.26 8.42
CA LYS A 123 11.43 -7.17 7.63
C LYS A 123 11.92 -6.52 6.34
N ASP A 124 11.10 -5.64 5.75
CA ASP A 124 11.47 -4.91 4.53
C ASP A 124 12.35 -3.68 4.80
N GLY A 125 12.70 -3.43 6.05
CA GLY A 125 13.62 -2.34 6.41
C GLY A 125 12.96 -1.05 6.86
N PHE A 126 11.63 -1.04 7.04
CA PHE A 126 10.95 0.11 7.61
C PHE A 126 11.25 0.22 9.09
N THR A 127 11.35 1.45 9.58
CA THR A 127 11.57 1.72 11.00
C THR A 127 10.43 2.53 11.59
N LEU A 128 10.15 2.29 12.87
CA LEU A 128 9.10 3.00 13.58
C LEU A 128 9.49 4.46 13.77
N GLN A 129 8.65 5.36 13.26
CA GLN A 129 8.84 6.80 13.38
C GLN A 129 8.00 7.39 14.51
N GLY A 130 6.81 6.87 14.73
CA GLY A 130 5.92 7.43 15.73
C GLY A 130 4.61 6.66 15.87
N ARG A 131 3.75 7.18 16.72
CA ARG A 131 2.45 6.59 17.01
C ARG A 131 1.41 7.72 17.01
N GLU A 132 0.34 7.54 16.25
CA GLU A 132 -0.78 8.47 16.20
C GLU A 132 -1.96 7.88 16.95
N LYS A 133 -2.22 8.45 18.13
CA LYS A 133 -3.31 8.03 19.00
C LYS A 133 -4.64 8.36 18.33
N ASP A 134 -5.60 7.47 18.47
CA ASP A 134 -6.96 7.67 17.93
C ASP A 134 -7.02 7.92 16.43
N TYR A 135 -6.04 7.44 15.67
CA TYR A 135 -5.99 7.60 14.22
C TYR A 135 -7.15 6.88 13.54
N TYR A 136 -7.43 5.65 13.97
CA TYR A 136 -8.56 4.86 13.49
C TYR A 136 -9.76 5.03 14.40
N PRO A 137 -10.98 4.79 13.91
CA PRO A 137 -12.18 4.84 14.73
C PRO A 137 -12.05 3.94 15.97
N ARG A 138 -12.78 4.28 17.04
CA ARG A 138 -12.84 3.56 18.30
C ARG A 138 -11.52 3.60 19.08
N GLY A 139 -10.76 4.69 18.92
CA GLY A 139 -9.54 4.91 19.69
C GLY A 139 -8.36 4.05 19.27
N ARG A 140 -8.42 3.42 18.08
CA ARG A 140 -7.35 2.57 17.60
C ARG A 140 -6.19 3.38 17.08
N ALA A 141 -5.01 3.12 17.61
CA ALA A 141 -3.81 3.87 17.23
C ALA A 141 -3.20 3.35 15.93
N ALA A 142 -2.55 4.24 15.19
CA ALA A 142 -1.72 3.88 14.05
C ALA A 142 -0.25 4.04 14.43
N LEU A 143 0.59 3.15 13.93
CA LEU A 143 2.02 3.34 13.95
C LEU A 143 2.44 3.94 12.61
N VAL A 144 3.42 4.82 12.65
CA VAL A 144 3.99 5.43 11.45
C VAL A 144 5.35 4.79 11.21
N TYR A 145 5.50 4.16 10.05
CA TYR A 145 6.75 3.53 9.63
C TYR A 145 7.32 4.26 8.43
N ILE A 146 8.64 4.34 8.38
CA ILE A 146 9.34 5.09 7.34
C ILE A 146 10.54 4.27 6.86
N LYS A 147 10.84 4.41 5.57
CA LYS A 147 12.02 3.80 4.96
C LYS A 147 12.66 4.78 4.00
N ALA A 148 13.97 5.01 4.16
CA ALA A 148 14.72 5.78 3.19
C ALA A 148 14.82 4.94 1.90
N LEU A 149 14.48 5.52 0.78
CA LEU A 149 14.65 4.87 -0.50
C LEU A 149 16.08 5.11 -0.94
N ALA A 150 16.75 4.03 -1.38
CA ALA A 150 18.11 4.11 -1.86
C ALA A 150 18.11 5.05 -3.04
N GLY A 151 18.32 6.33 -2.72
CA GLY A 151 18.54 7.33 -3.71
C GLY A 151 19.70 6.87 -4.55
N ILE A 152 19.58 7.08 -5.82
CA ILE A 152 20.68 6.93 -6.71
C ILE A 152 21.75 7.91 -6.24
N PRO A 153 22.98 7.46 -6.04
CA PRO A 153 24.04 8.35 -5.64
C PRO A 153 24.22 9.50 -6.61
#